data_526b6ddae075e467d52a75533e84b015
#
_entry.id   526b6ddae075e467d52a75533e84b015
#
_cell.length_a   1.000
_cell.length_b   1.000
_cell.length_c   1.000
_cell.angle_alpha   90.00
_cell.angle_beta   90.00
_cell.angle_gamma   90.00
#
_symmetry.space_group_name_H-M   'P 1'
#
loop_
_entity.id
_entity.type
_entity.pdbx_description
1 polymer ?
#
loop_
_entity_poly.entity_id
_entity_poly.type
_entity_poly.pdbx_seq_one_letter_code
_entity_poly.pdbx_strand_id
1 'polypeptide(L)'
;MKYLKNTFRLLLMVMIYLSVTNSTCNNGGPSNPTAGLYHTYAEISSELPAMANSHPAIAMVTSIGKSVEQRELWAIKISDNVEEDEDEPVVVFLGEHHAREWISVEVPFFIAKYLVDNYTTDPAVTRLVNGAEIWIVPMVNPDGHQYSVMTDRLWRKNRRNNGDGSYGVDLNRNYGYQWGGPGSSGDTFSETYRGPAPFSEPETQVLRTFLEQQAPKALISYHSYSQLVLYPWGYTNSPAPTKALLDSLAVAMASKIRSVHGVNYTPGQSSTLYLASGDTTDWLYALLGAPSYTIEMRPDSYIPGFELPESEIQPTFEENLPAALMLIDWAIQQNTNAE
;
A
#
# COMPACT_ATOMS: atom_id res chain seq x y z
N MET A 1 60.67 34.36 50.33
CA MET A 1 59.30 33.92 50.24
C MET A 1 59.07 33.60 48.75
N LYS A 2 58.76 32.35 48.48
CA LYS A 2 58.84 31.73 47.15
C LYS A 2 57.54 31.81 46.39
N TYR A 3 57.62 32.34 45.20
CA TYR A 3 56.45 32.26 44.22
C TYR A 3 56.55 30.95 43.43
N LEU A 4 55.54 30.12 43.48
CA LEU A 4 55.40 28.99 42.59
C LEU A 4 54.61 29.44 41.34
N LYS A 5 55.18 29.25 40.17
CA LYS A 5 54.55 29.41 38.87
C LYS A 5 53.91 28.07 38.48
N ASN A 6 52.60 28.02 38.35
CA ASN A 6 51.91 26.88 37.71
C ASN A 6 51.77 27.12 36.21
N THR A 7 52.44 26.30 35.44
CA THR A 7 52.34 26.20 33.99
C THR A 7 51.18 25.24 33.65
N PHE A 8 50.09 25.75 33.06
CA PHE A 8 49.03 24.95 32.46
C PHE A 8 49.54 24.38 31.13
N ARG A 9 49.68 23.05 31.04
CA ARG A 9 49.87 22.32 29.77
C ARG A 9 48.50 21.98 29.19
N LEU A 10 48.17 22.60 28.06
CA LEU A 10 47.02 22.30 27.24
C LEU A 10 47.28 20.98 26.49
N LEU A 11 46.60 19.89 26.87
CA LEU A 11 46.64 18.64 26.12
C LEU A 11 45.58 18.73 25.02
N LEU A 12 46.01 18.83 23.78
CA LEU A 12 45.14 18.74 22.58
C LEU A 12 44.86 17.25 22.31
N MET A 13 43.67 16.78 22.70
CA MET A 13 43.20 15.46 22.25
C MET A 13 42.67 15.57 20.83
N VAL A 14 43.44 15.03 19.89
CA VAL A 14 42.97 14.79 18.53
C VAL A 14 42.16 13.50 18.56
N MET A 15 40.83 13.60 18.51
CA MET A 15 39.96 12.44 18.22
C MET A 15 40.06 12.10 16.74
N ILE A 16 40.75 11.02 16.44
CA ILE A 16 40.71 10.37 15.13
C ILE A 16 39.42 9.57 15.05
N TYR A 17 38.46 10.05 14.30
CA TYR A 17 37.30 9.25 13.89
C TYR A 17 37.81 8.22 12.88
N LEU A 18 37.98 6.99 13.33
CA LEU A 18 38.08 5.83 12.45
C LEU A 18 36.66 5.51 11.95
N SER A 19 36.37 5.94 10.72
CA SER A 19 35.21 5.40 9.99
C SER A 19 35.52 3.94 9.66
N VAL A 20 34.93 3.04 10.44
CA VAL A 20 34.87 1.62 10.10
C VAL A 20 33.84 1.49 8.98
N THR A 21 34.31 1.45 7.74
CA THR A 21 33.51 0.97 6.62
C THR A 21 33.34 -0.53 6.81
N ASN A 22 32.20 -0.95 7.34
CA ASN A 22 31.78 -2.34 7.26
C ASN A 22 31.49 -2.66 5.79
N SER A 23 32.50 -3.14 5.09
CA SER A 23 32.29 -3.88 3.85
C SER A 23 31.69 -5.24 4.22
N THR A 24 30.37 -5.31 4.30
CA THR A 24 29.66 -6.58 4.29
C THR A 24 29.83 -7.18 2.91
N CYS A 25 30.53 -8.32 2.83
CA CYS A 25 30.53 -9.16 1.65
C CYS A 25 29.07 -9.55 1.36
N ASN A 26 28.50 -9.02 0.28
CA ASN A 26 27.17 -9.33 -0.19
C ASN A 26 27.19 -10.76 -0.73
N ASN A 27 26.78 -11.73 0.07
CA ASN A 27 26.45 -13.08 -0.40
C ASN A 27 25.15 -12.94 -1.18
N GLY A 28 25.21 -12.83 -2.49
CA GLY A 28 24.19 -12.65 -3.53
C GLY A 28 22.76 -13.18 -3.35
N GLY A 29 22.15 -12.93 -2.20
CA GLY A 29 20.74 -13.14 -1.94
C GLY A 29 19.93 -11.86 -2.20
N PRO A 30 18.60 -11.95 -2.31
CA PRO A 30 17.74 -10.79 -2.51
C PRO A 30 17.96 -9.73 -1.42
N SER A 31 18.07 -8.45 -1.82
CA SER A 31 18.22 -7.34 -0.90
C SER A 31 16.86 -6.76 -0.54
N ASN A 32 16.53 -6.70 0.75
CA ASN A 32 15.38 -5.94 1.21
C ASN A 32 15.73 -4.44 1.22
N PRO A 33 14.87 -3.56 0.68
CA PRO A 33 15.01 -2.12 0.88
C PRO A 33 14.91 -1.78 2.37
N THR A 34 15.63 -0.74 2.80
CA THR A 34 15.59 -0.27 4.18
C THR A 34 14.60 0.86 4.30
N ALA A 35 13.55 0.67 5.09
CA ALA A 35 12.57 1.71 5.41
C ALA A 35 13.15 2.67 6.46
N GLY A 36 12.79 3.93 6.33
CA GLY A 36 13.19 5.02 7.23
C GLY A 36 11.98 5.72 7.85
N LEU A 37 11.76 6.97 7.46
CA LEU A 37 10.61 7.78 7.87
C LEU A 37 9.40 7.52 6.98
N TYR A 38 8.22 7.93 7.40
CA TYR A 38 7.02 7.94 6.56
C TYR A 38 7.16 8.93 5.41
N HIS A 39 6.83 8.49 4.19
CA HIS A 39 6.89 9.34 3.00
C HIS A 39 5.81 10.42 3.00
N THR A 40 6.20 11.61 2.64
CA THR A 40 5.27 12.68 2.24
C THR A 40 4.83 12.49 0.78
N TYR A 41 3.76 13.18 0.37
CA TYR A 41 3.36 13.20 -1.05
C TYR A 41 4.48 13.68 -1.98
N ALA A 42 5.28 14.66 -1.55
CA ALA A 42 6.39 15.18 -2.35
C ALA A 42 7.50 14.14 -2.56
N GLU A 43 7.80 13.34 -1.53
CA GLU A 43 8.77 12.25 -1.63
C GLU A 43 8.26 11.14 -2.55
N ILE A 44 7.02 10.67 -2.41
CA ILE A 44 6.42 9.71 -3.36
C ILE A 44 6.46 10.24 -4.79
N SER A 45 6.11 11.51 -5.01
CA SER A 45 6.12 12.14 -6.34
C SER A 45 7.51 12.26 -6.97
N SER A 46 8.57 12.22 -6.17
CA SER A 46 9.95 12.26 -6.66
C SER A 46 10.60 10.87 -6.73
N GLU A 47 10.34 10.01 -5.76
CA GLU A 47 11.02 8.71 -5.63
C GLU A 47 10.46 7.64 -6.57
N LEU A 48 9.13 7.61 -6.82
CA LEU A 48 8.58 6.68 -7.81
C LEU A 48 9.16 6.92 -9.22
N PRO A 49 9.18 8.16 -9.77
CA PRO A 49 9.84 8.41 -11.04
C PRO A 49 11.34 8.12 -11.03
N ALA A 50 12.04 8.41 -9.92
CA ALA A 50 13.45 8.09 -9.80
C ALA A 50 13.71 6.57 -9.83
N MET A 51 12.86 5.79 -9.16
CA MET A 51 12.87 4.32 -9.18
C MET A 51 12.71 3.78 -10.61
N ALA A 52 11.68 4.24 -11.34
CA ALA A 52 11.45 3.83 -12.72
C ALA A 52 12.60 4.24 -13.65
N ASN A 53 13.11 5.47 -13.53
CA ASN A 53 14.24 5.95 -14.31
C ASN A 53 15.53 5.14 -14.07
N SER A 54 15.70 4.55 -12.90
CA SER A 54 16.83 3.66 -12.59
C SER A 54 16.65 2.25 -13.18
N HIS A 55 15.43 1.87 -13.54
CA HIS A 55 15.08 0.54 -14.05
C HIS A 55 14.16 0.64 -15.30
N PRO A 56 14.53 1.43 -16.32
CA PRO A 56 13.60 1.80 -17.41
C PRO A 56 13.15 0.63 -18.31
N ALA A 57 13.83 -0.50 -18.23
CA ALA A 57 13.44 -1.71 -18.97
C ALA A 57 12.26 -2.45 -18.34
N ILE A 58 12.04 -2.26 -17.02
CA ILE A 58 11.06 -3.04 -16.26
C ILE A 58 10.12 -2.19 -15.41
N ALA A 59 10.33 -0.88 -15.34
CA ALA A 59 9.51 -0.01 -14.52
C ALA A 59 9.14 1.28 -15.26
N MET A 60 7.87 1.65 -15.20
CA MET A 60 7.33 2.89 -15.76
C MET A 60 6.39 3.55 -14.75
N VAL A 61 6.53 4.85 -14.55
CA VAL A 61 5.61 5.63 -13.72
C VAL A 61 4.74 6.52 -14.60
N THR A 62 3.45 6.53 -14.29
CA THR A 62 2.46 7.39 -14.94
C THR A 62 1.52 8.02 -13.92
N SER A 63 1.00 9.20 -14.24
CA SER A 63 -0.16 9.72 -13.55
C SER A 63 -1.41 9.09 -14.13
N ILE A 64 -2.20 8.42 -13.29
CA ILE A 64 -3.49 7.86 -13.70
C ILE A 64 -4.62 8.88 -13.62
N GLY A 65 -4.37 10.08 -13.07
CA GLY A 65 -5.29 11.19 -12.95
C GLY A 65 -5.00 12.07 -11.75
N LYS A 66 -5.98 12.90 -11.37
CA LYS A 66 -5.80 13.91 -10.33
C LYS A 66 -6.85 13.83 -9.23
N SER A 67 -6.42 14.17 -8.02
CA SER A 67 -7.27 14.34 -6.84
C SER A 67 -8.12 15.62 -6.91
N VAL A 68 -9.00 15.83 -5.92
CA VAL A 68 -9.85 17.01 -5.82
C VAL A 68 -9.04 18.32 -5.70
N GLU A 69 -7.87 18.30 -5.06
CA GLU A 69 -6.95 19.44 -4.98
C GLU A 69 -5.88 19.44 -6.09
N GLN A 70 -6.09 18.64 -7.16
CA GLN A 70 -5.25 18.60 -8.37
C GLN A 70 -3.86 18.00 -8.17
N ARG A 71 -3.66 17.16 -7.14
CA ARG A 71 -2.45 16.33 -7.01
C ARG A 71 -2.54 15.12 -7.91
N GLU A 72 -1.42 14.72 -8.53
CA GLU A 72 -1.36 13.52 -9.36
C GLU A 72 -1.55 12.26 -8.49
N LEU A 73 -2.32 11.30 -8.99
CA LEU A 73 -2.33 9.93 -8.50
C LEU A 73 -1.30 9.14 -9.31
N TRP A 74 -0.19 8.81 -8.66
CA TRP A 74 0.92 8.11 -9.29
C TRP A 74 0.72 6.60 -9.26
N ALA A 75 0.93 5.95 -10.40
CA ALA A 75 1.02 4.50 -10.54
C ALA A 75 2.37 4.11 -11.12
N ILE A 76 2.97 3.04 -10.60
CA ILE A 76 4.14 2.38 -11.18
C ILE A 76 3.71 1.03 -11.78
N LYS A 77 4.02 0.80 -13.06
CA LYS A 77 3.98 -0.50 -13.73
C LYS A 77 5.33 -1.17 -13.59
N ILE A 78 5.35 -2.45 -13.28
CA ILE A 78 6.55 -3.29 -13.24
C ILE A 78 6.24 -4.56 -14.04
N SER A 79 7.00 -4.77 -15.12
CA SER A 79 6.89 -5.90 -16.07
C SER A 79 8.19 -5.96 -16.87
N ASP A 80 8.54 -7.09 -17.47
CA ASP A 80 9.76 -7.22 -18.29
C ASP A 80 9.68 -6.49 -19.64
N ASN A 81 8.47 -6.23 -20.16
CA ASN A 81 8.18 -5.40 -21.33
C ASN A 81 7.27 -4.22 -20.94
N VAL A 82 7.77 -3.33 -20.10
CA VAL A 82 6.96 -2.32 -19.40
C VAL A 82 6.18 -1.36 -20.31
N GLU A 83 6.63 -1.15 -21.56
CA GLU A 83 5.97 -0.29 -22.57
C GLU A 83 4.86 -1.01 -23.34
N GLU A 84 4.81 -2.34 -23.29
CA GLU A 84 3.85 -3.16 -24.01
C GLU A 84 2.69 -3.58 -23.07
N ASP A 85 1.53 -3.86 -23.66
CA ASP A 85 0.38 -4.50 -23.00
C ASP A 85 0.40 -5.97 -23.48
N GLU A 86 0.84 -6.85 -22.60
CA GLU A 86 1.02 -8.27 -22.91
C GLU A 86 -0.18 -9.10 -22.44
N ASP A 87 -0.35 -10.30 -22.98
CA ASP A 87 -1.38 -11.23 -22.51
C ASP A 87 -0.95 -11.91 -21.19
N GLU A 88 -0.61 -11.07 -20.21
CA GLU A 88 -0.18 -11.45 -18.89
C GLU A 88 -1.22 -11.06 -17.82
N PRO A 89 -1.28 -11.78 -16.68
CA PRO A 89 -2.20 -11.42 -15.63
C PRO A 89 -1.77 -10.12 -14.95
N VAL A 90 -2.70 -9.18 -14.87
CA VAL A 90 -2.50 -7.93 -14.12
C VAL A 90 -2.75 -8.14 -12.64
N VAL A 91 -1.84 -7.68 -11.79
CA VAL A 91 -2.01 -7.64 -10.34
C VAL A 91 -1.86 -6.21 -9.83
N VAL A 92 -2.80 -5.76 -9.00
CA VAL A 92 -2.82 -4.37 -8.51
C VAL A 92 -2.67 -4.30 -7.00
N PHE A 93 -1.80 -3.38 -6.55
CA PHE A 93 -1.64 -3.03 -5.14
C PHE A 93 -1.99 -1.56 -4.93
N LEU A 94 -2.94 -1.30 -4.02
CA LEU A 94 -3.39 0.05 -3.67
C LEU A 94 -3.02 0.36 -2.23
N GLY A 95 -2.61 1.59 -1.97
CA GLY A 95 -2.40 2.11 -0.61
C GLY A 95 -3.20 3.38 -0.36
N GLU A 96 -3.45 3.64 0.91
CA GLU A 96 -3.93 4.90 1.45
C GLU A 96 -5.24 5.44 0.86
N HIS A 97 -6.30 4.66 0.92
CA HIS A 97 -7.65 5.22 0.79
C HIS A 97 -7.98 6.17 1.95
N HIS A 98 -7.45 5.88 3.14
CA HIS A 98 -7.68 6.67 4.35
C HIS A 98 -6.38 7.36 4.79
N ALA A 99 -6.41 8.67 4.82
CA ALA A 99 -5.25 9.52 4.98
C ALA A 99 -4.45 9.37 6.29
N ARG A 100 -5.06 8.85 7.35
CA ARG A 100 -4.40 8.60 8.65
C ARG A 100 -3.62 7.29 8.72
N GLU A 101 -3.73 6.45 7.70
CA GLU A 101 -3.17 5.10 7.64
C GLU A 101 -1.81 5.09 6.92
N TRP A 102 -0.85 5.90 7.41
CA TRP A 102 0.42 6.17 6.73
C TRP A 102 1.21 4.92 6.35
N ILE A 103 1.16 3.85 7.18
CA ILE A 103 1.83 2.58 6.86
C ILE A 103 1.32 1.96 5.55
N SER A 104 0.11 2.30 5.12
CA SER A 104 -0.48 1.80 3.88
C SER A 104 0.09 2.45 2.61
N VAL A 105 0.84 3.55 2.73
CA VAL A 105 1.69 4.10 1.66
C VAL A 105 2.98 3.29 1.55
N GLU A 106 3.60 3.01 2.70
CA GLU A 106 4.94 2.46 2.79
C GLU A 106 5.04 1.04 2.22
N VAL A 107 4.11 0.17 2.62
CA VAL A 107 4.17 -1.24 2.23
C VAL A 107 4.11 -1.42 0.71
N PRO A 108 3.14 -0.88 -0.05
CA PRO A 108 3.15 -0.99 -1.50
C PRO A 108 4.33 -0.27 -2.16
N PHE A 109 4.79 0.87 -1.63
CA PHE A 109 5.98 1.54 -2.12
C PHE A 109 7.23 0.65 -2.01
N PHE A 110 7.45 0.02 -0.85
CA PHE A 110 8.58 -0.89 -0.65
C PHE A 110 8.44 -2.21 -1.39
N ILE A 111 7.22 -2.69 -1.69
CA ILE A 111 6.99 -3.81 -2.61
C ILE A 111 7.49 -3.45 -4.01
N ALA A 112 7.14 -2.26 -4.53
CA ALA A 112 7.64 -1.79 -5.82
C ALA A 112 9.18 -1.75 -5.82
N LYS A 113 9.76 -1.13 -4.82
CA LYS A 113 11.21 -1.02 -4.67
C LYS A 113 11.89 -2.39 -4.60
N TYR A 114 11.33 -3.33 -3.84
CA TYR A 114 11.86 -4.70 -3.76
C TYR A 114 11.86 -5.40 -5.12
N LEU A 115 10.78 -5.31 -5.87
CA LEU A 115 10.65 -5.96 -7.18
C LEU A 115 11.69 -5.42 -8.16
N VAL A 116 11.86 -4.10 -8.27
CA VAL A 116 12.81 -3.51 -9.21
C VAL A 116 14.27 -3.74 -8.81
N ASP A 117 14.60 -3.60 -7.50
CA ASP A 117 15.97 -3.76 -7.01
C ASP A 117 16.46 -5.21 -7.11
N ASN A 118 15.56 -6.20 -7.07
CA ASN A 118 15.92 -7.62 -7.05
C ASN A 118 15.65 -8.36 -8.39
N TYR A 119 15.14 -7.67 -9.41
CA TYR A 119 14.78 -8.28 -10.69
C TYR A 119 15.91 -9.09 -11.33
N THR A 120 17.14 -8.58 -11.34
CA THR A 120 18.30 -9.28 -11.96
C THR A 120 19.07 -10.18 -11.00
N THR A 121 18.77 -10.14 -9.69
CA THR A 121 19.55 -10.81 -8.65
C THR A 121 18.82 -11.96 -7.97
N ASP A 122 17.48 -11.93 -7.98
CA ASP A 122 16.63 -13.00 -7.45
C ASP A 122 15.83 -13.67 -8.58
N PRO A 123 16.12 -14.94 -8.91
CA PRO A 123 15.38 -15.66 -9.95
C PRO A 123 13.87 -15.78 -9.68
N ALA A 124 13.44 -15.77 -8.42
CA ALA A 124 12.03 -15.77 -8.08
C ALA A 124 11.36 -14.45 -8.44
N VAL A 125 12.01 -13.31 -8.14
CA VAL A 125 11.53 -11.98 -8.53
C VAL A 125 11.52 -11.84 -10.06
N THR A 126 12.61 -12.25 -10.72
CA THR A 126 12.68 -12.25 -12.20
C THR A 126 11.49 -12.98 -12.81
N ARG A 127 11.17 -14.18 -12.30
CA ARG A 127 10.02 -14.97 -12.79
C ARG A 127 8.68 -14.28 -12.58
N LEU A 128 8.50 -13.59 -11.46
CA LEU A 128 7.26 -12.89 -11.16
C LEU A 128 7.07 -11.66 -12.06
N VAL A 129 8.13 -10.90 -12.28
CA VAL A 129 8.12 -9.70 -13.15
C VAL A 129 7.99 -10.06 -14.63
N ASN A 130 8.54 -11.22 -15.04
CA ASN A 130 8.44 -11.74 -16.41
C ASN A 130 7.11 -12.48 -16.69
N GLY A 131 6.23 -12.62 -15.74
CA GLY A 131 5.00 -13.39 -15.93
C GLY A 131 3.75 -12.63 -15.51
N ALA A 132 3.87 -11.36 -15.13
CA ALA A 132 2.74 -10.56 -14.73
C ALA A 132 2.99 -9.05 -14.91
N GLU A 133 1.97 -8.32 -15.27
CA GLU A 133 1.95 -6.87 -15.16
C GLU A 133 1.56 -6.45 -13.74
N ILE A 134 2.50 -5.85 -13.01
CA ILE A 134 2.31 -5.48 -11.61
C ILE A 134 2.13 -3.96 -11.53
N TRP A 135 0.95 -3.52 -11.12
CA TRP A 135 0.64 -2.12 -10.94
C TRP A 135 0.54 -1.75 -9.46
N ILE A 136 1.17 -0.67 -9.06
CA ILE A 136 1.17 -0.21 -7.67
C ILE A 136 0.81 1.28 -7.63
N VAL A 137 -0.25 1.60 -6.86
CA VAL A 137 -0.69 2.97 -6.55
C VAL A 137 -0.52 3.16 -5.04
N PRO A 138 0.62 3.66 -4.56
CA PRO A 138 0.91 3.69 -3.13
C PRO A 138 0.09 4.73 -2.36
N MET A 139 -0.45 5.76 -3.03
CA MET A 139 -1.17 6.85 -2.38
C MET A 139 -2.41 7.23 -3.21
N VAL A 140 -3.56 6.65 -2.85
CA VAL A 140 -4.86 6.90 -3.50
C VAL A 140 -5.46 8.24 -3.08
N ASN A 141 -5.15 8.70 -1.86
CA ASN A 141 -5.72 9.90 -1.25
C ASN A 141 -4.64 10.97 -0.94
N PRO A 142 -3.98 11.55 -1.95
CA PRO A 142 -2.86 12.45 -1.73
C PRO A 142 -3.24 13.76 -1.02
N ASP A 143 -4.49 14.23 -1.18
CA ASP A 143 -4.97 15.45 -0.52
C ASP A 143 -5.22 15.21 0.97
N GLY A 144 -5.88 14.10 1.29
CA GLY A 144 -6.07 13.67 2.66
C GLY A 144 -4.73 13.42 3.36
N HIS A 145 -3.80 12.73 2.69
CA HIS A 145 -2.44 12.51 3.19
C HIS A 145 -1.75 13.82 3.56
N GLN A 146 -1.68 14.76 2.61
CA GLN A 146 -1.06 16.06 2.86
C GLN A 146 -1.71 16.78 4.05
N TYR A 147 -3.02 16.69 4.20
CA TYR A 147 -3.74 17.28 5.32
C TYR A 147 -3.44 16.56 6.64
N SER A 148 -3.33 15.23 6.63
CA SER A 148 -2.98 14.44 7.82
C SER A 148 -1.57 14.73 8.33
N VAL A 149 -0.63 14.98 7.40
CA VAL A 149 0.75 15.35 7.74
C VAL A 149 0.85 16.76 8.31
N MET A 150 0.10 17.71 7.75
CA MET A 150 0.31 19.13 8.05
C MET A 150 -0.63 19.71 9.10
N THR A 151 -1.81 19.08 9.33
CA THR A 151 -2.90 19.73 10.07
C THR A 151 -3.59 18.83 11.08
N ASP A 152 -4.06 17.65 10.67
CA ASP A 152 -4.79 16.72 11.55
C ASP A 152 -4.34 15.29 11.29
N ARG A 153 -3.44 14.78 12.13
CA ARG A 153 -2.82 13.45 12.03
C ARG A 153 -3.86 12.32 11.89
N LEU A 154 -5.03 12.50 12.43
CA LEU A 154 -6.07 11.47 12.42
C LEU A 154 -7.13 11.69 11.34
N TRP A 155 -6.89 12.60 10.39
CA TRP A 155 -7.78 12.80 9.24
C TRP A 155 -7.89 11.54 8.39
N ARG A 156 -9.13 11.16 8.07
CA ARG A 156 -9.43 9.93 7.32
C ARG A 156 -9.76 10.17 5.85
N LYS A 157 -10.65 11.14 5.57
CA LYS A 157 -11.33 11.37 4.29
C LYS A 157 -10.44 12.07 3.26
N ASN A 158 -10.91 12.24 2.01
CA ASN A 158 -10.27 13.17 1.06
C ASN A 158 -10.50 14.65 1.48
N ARG A 159 -10.26 15.61 0.58
CA ARG A 159 -10.38 17.05 0.92
C ARG A 159 -11.47 17.78 0.16
N ARG A 160 -12.51 17.09 -0.34
CA ARG A 160 -13.68 17.72 -0.94
C ARG A 160 -14.31 18.74 0.02
N ASN A 161 -14.59 19.95 -0.47
CA ASN A 161 -15.46 20.91 0.23
C ASN A 161 -16.92 20.53 -0.03
N ASN A 162 -17.69 20.18 1.00
CA ASN A 162 -19.09 19.77 0.87
C ASN A 162 -20.06 20.94 0.80
N GLY A 163 -19.59 22.18 1.01
CA GLY A 163 -20.39 23.42 0.89
C GLY A 163 -21.24 23.78 2.11
N ASP A 164 -21.22 22.96 3.14
CA ASP A 164 -21.97 23.12 4.40
C ASP A 164 -21.06 23.37 5.64
N GLY A 165 -19.77 23.61 5.37
CA GLY A 165 -18.74 23.77 6.40
C GLY A 165 -18.01 22.47 6.75
N SER A 166 -18.48 21.31 6.28
CA SER A 166 -17.78 20.04 6.39
C SER A 166 -16.85 19.80 5.22
N TYR A 167 -15.90 18.89 5.41
CA TYR A 167 -14.94 18.47 4.39
C TYR A 167 -14.82 16.96 4.31
N GLY A 168 -14.51 16.49 3.10
CA GLY A 168 -14.09 15.15 2.78
C GLY A 168 -15.20 14.14 2.59
N VAL A 169 -14.88 13.16 1.76
CA VAL A 169 -15.62 11.92 1.49
C VAL A 169 -14.73 10.75 1.86
N ASP A 170 -15.28 9.71 2.47
CA ASP A 170 -14.60 8.44 2.66
C ASP A 170 -14.48 7.74 1.31
N LEU A 171 -13.28 7.75 0.72
CA LEU A 171 -13.05 7.16 -0.60
C LEU A 171 -13.40 5.67 -0.63
N ASN A 172 -13.19 4.94 0.48
CA ASN A 172 -13.54 3.53 0.59
C ASN A 172 -15.00 3.29 1.02
N ARG A 173 -15.88 4.26 0.72
CA ARG A 173 -17.35 4.19 0.77
C ARG A 173 -17.96 4.78 -0.50
N ASN A 174 -17.16 5.20 -1.46
CA ASN A 174 -17.59 5.95 -2.64
C ASN A 174 -17.64 5.12 -3.93
N TYR A 175 -17.26 3.84 -3.90
CA TYR A 175 -17.36 2.92 -5.05
C TYR A 175 -18.80 2.48 -5.31
N GLY A 176 -19.11 2.10 -6.57
CA GLY A 176 -20.49 1.95 -7.03
C GLY A 176 -21.25 0.73 -6.52
N TYR A 177 -20.55 -0.38 -6.20
CA TYR A 177 -21.23 -1.59 -5.78
C TYR A 177 -21.82 -1.47 -4.37
N GLN A 178 -23.15 -1.69 -4.25
CA GLN A 178 -23.91 -1.51 -3.01
C GLN A 178 -23.72 -0.14 -2.33
N TRP A 179 -23.39 0.89 -3.10
CA TRP A 179 -23.23 2.25 -2.59
C TRP A 179 -24.48 2.70 -1.83
N GLY A 180 -24.26 3.35 -0.70
CA GLY A 180 -25.34 3.83 0.16
C GLY A 180 -25.91 2.79 1.12
N GLY A 181 -25.40 1.56 1.09
CA GLY A 181 -25.78 0.47 1.98
C GLY A 181 -25.19 0.59 3.40
N PRO A 182 -25.31 -0.50 4.20
CA PRO A 182 -24.82 -0.53 5.59
C PRO A 182 -23.34 -0.17 5.72
N GLY A 183 -22.95 0.48 6.84
CA GLY A 183 -21.58 0.87 7.13
C GLY A 183 -21.09 2.11 6.37
N SER A 184 -21.97 2.78 5.59
CA SER A 184 -21.72 4.09 5.00
C SER A 184 -22.74 5.12 5.51
N SER A 185 -22.36 6.40 5.52
CA SER A 185 -23.19 7.50 6.02
C SER A 185 -23.57 8.48 4.91
N GLY A 186 -24.78 9.02 4.97
CA GLY A 186 -25.20 10.19 4.17
C GLY A 186 -24.92 11.53 4.85
N ASP A 187 -24.44 11.53 6.10
CA ASP A 187 -24.07 12.73 6.83
C ASP A 187 -22.67 13.19 6.46
N THR A 188 -22.53 14.42 5.98
CA THR A 188 -21.28 15.03 5.51
C THR A 188 -20.24 15.18 6.64
N PHE A 189 -20.65 15.25 7.91
CA PHE A 189 -19.78 15.31 9.08
C PHE A 189 -19.28 13.93 9.53
N SER A 190 -19.87 12.85 9.02
CA SER A 190 -19.45 11.49 9.36
C SER A 190 -18.08 11.14 8.78
N GLU A 191 -17.29 10.39 9.54
CA GLU A 191 -16.02 9.77 9.05
C GLU A 191 -16.24 8.78 7.90
N THR A 192 -17.45 8.20 7.79
CA THR A 192 -17.83 7.26 6.74
C THR A 192 -18.79 7.89 5.71
N TYR A 193 -18.73 9.22 5.53
CA TYR A 193 -19.53 9.92 4.52
C TYR A 193 -19.19 9.41 3.12
N ARG A 194 -20.19 8.85 2.44
CA ARG A 194 -20.05 8.15 1.15
C ARG A 194 -20.01 9.06 -0.09
N GLY A 195 -20.11 10.38 0.11
CA GLY A 195 -20.29 11.33 -1.00
C GLY A 195 -21.75 11.44 -1.47
N PRO A 196 -22.05 12.40 -2.37
CA PRO A 196 -23.40 12.64 -2.88
C PRO A 196 -23.88 11.61 -3.90
N ALA A 197 -22.96 10.86 -4.53
CA ALA A 197 -23.24 9.82 -5.51
C ALA A 197 -22.09 8.80 -5.54
N PRO A 198 -22.31 7.58 -6.06
CA PRO A 198 -21.21 6.65 -6.30
C PRO A 198 -20.20 7.29 -7.27
N PHE A 199 -18.92 7.08 -7.00
CA PHE A 199 -17.82 7.68 -7.78
C PHE A 199 -17.94 9.20 -7.91
N SER A 200 -18.42 9.88 -6.87
CA SER A 200 -18.48 11.37 -6.88
C SER A 200 -17.11 12.02 -6.78
N GLU A 201 -16.13 11.30 -6.27
CA GLU A 201 -14.80 11.85 -6.02
C GLU A 201 -13.86 11.61 -7.21
N PRO A 202 -13.04 12.62 -7.58
CA PRO A 202 -12.07 12.47 -8.67
C PRO A 202 -11.17 11.24 -8.47
N GLU A 203 -10.70 10.98 -7.25
CA GLU A 203 -9.82 9.87 -6.91
C GLU A 203 -10.48 8.52 -7.22
N THR A 204 -11.75 8.34 -6.86
CA THR A 204 -12.47 7.09 -7.13
C THR A 204 -12.86 6.95 -8.61
N GLN A 205 -13.12 8.05 -9.32
CA GLN A 205 -13.35 8.04 -10.78
C GLN A 205 -12.08 7.62 -11.52
N VAL A 206 -10.94 8.17 -11.11
CA VAL A 206 -9.62 7.83 -11.65
C VAL A 206 -9.33 6.34 -11.46
N LEU A 207 -9.47 5.84 -10.22
CA LEU A 207 -9.25 4.41 -9.93
C LEU A 207 -10.25 3.51 -10.65
N ARG A 208 -11.52 3.93 -10.75
CA ARG A 208 -12.50 3.20 -11.53
C ARG A 208 -12.03 3.01 -12.97
N THR A 209 -11.70 4.12 -13.65
CA THR A 209 -11.25 4.08 -15.04
C THR A 209 -10.01 3.22 -15.20
N PHE A 210 -9.03 3.39 -14.33
CA PHE A 210 -7.79 2.64 -14.31
C PHE A 210 -8.03 1.13 -14.12
N LEU A 211 -8.80 0.73 -13.10
CA LEU A 211 -9.06 -0.68 -12.80
C LEU A 211 -9.98 -1.35 -13.83
N GLU A 212 -10.91 -0.61 -14.44
CA GLU A 212 -11.74 -1.12 -15.56
C GLU A 212 -10.88 -1.35 -16.80
N GLN A 213 -9.87 -0.52 -17.06
CA GLN A 213 -8.93 -0.68 -18.20
C GLN A 213 -7.94 -1.80 -17.97
N GLN A 214 -7.34 -1.87 -16.78
CA GLN A 214 -6.34 -2.88 -16.46
C GLN A 214 -6.94 -4.27 -16.21
N ALA A 215 -8.23 -4.36 -15.88
CA ALA A 215 -8.97 -5.59 -15.63
C ALA A 215 -8.20 -6.61 -14.76
N PRO A 216 -7.73 -6.23 -13.55
CA PRO A 216 -6.80 -7.04 -12.78
C PRO A 216 -7.35 -8.42 -12.42
N LYS A 217 -6.46 -9.41 -12.44
CA LYS A 217 -6.72 -10.79 -12.03
C LYS A 217 -6.78 -10.93 -10.51
N ALA A 218 -6.10 -10.04 -9.79
CA ALA A 218 -6.12 -9.96 -8.34
C ALA A 218 -5.77 -8.55 -7.84
N LEU A 219 -6.24 -8.20 -6.63
CA LEU A 219 -5.97 -6.90 -6.01
C LEU A 219 -5.75 -7.04 -4.50
N ILE A 220 -4.82 -6.25 -3.96
CA ILE A 220 -4.72 -5.93 -2.53
C ILE A 220 -4.87 -4.42 -2.33
N SER A 221 -5.78 -4.02 -1.45
CA SER A 221 -5.88 -2.68 -0.88
C SER A 221 -5.31 -2.71 0.53
N TYR A 222 -4.20 -2.00 0.75
CA TYR A 222 -3.54 -1.91 2.05
C TYR A 222 -4.17 -0.83 2.90
N HIS A 223 -4.45 -1.19 4.14
CA HIS A 223 -5.07 -0.37 5.18
C HIS A 223 -4.36 -0.56 6.51
N SER A 224 -4.71 0.19 7.50
CA SER A 224 -4.42 -0.07 8.91
C SER A 224 -5.62 0.37 9.75
N TYR A 225 -5.78 -0.28 10.89
CA TYR A 225 -5.00 -1.31 11.53
C TYR A 225 -5.91 -2.49 11.95
N SER A 226 -5.37 -3.62 12.34
CA SER A 226 -6.01 -4.73 13.10
C SER A 226 -5.40 -6.10 12.79
N GLN A 227 -4.38 -6.18 11.91
CA GLN A 227 -3.73 -7.43 11.50
C GLN A 227 -4.74 -8.47 10.96
N LEU A 228 -5.44 -8.08 9.88
CA LEU A 228 -6.45 -8.90 9.22
C LEU A 228 -6.15 -9.06 7.73
N VAL A 229 -6.59 -10.18 7.14
CA VAL A 229 -6.63 -10.39 5.68
C VAL A 229 -8.09 -10.61 5.29
N LEU A 230 -8.71 -9.57 4.77
CA LEU A 230 -10.15 -9.52 4.54
C LEU A 230 -10.48 -9.69 3.05
N TYR A 231 -11.57 -10.41 2.77
CA TYR A 231 -12.09 -10.64 1.42
C TYR A 231 -13.60 -10.35 1.35
N PRO A 232 -14.18 -10.11 0.15
CA PRO A 232 -15.60 -9.86 -0.05
C PRO A 232 -16.51 -10.97 0.52
N TRP A 233 -17.69 -10.61 1.06
CA TRP A 233 -18.30 -9.28 0.99
C TRP A 233 -18.12 -8.49 2.28
N GLY A 234 -17.96 -7.16 2.14
CA GLY A 234 -18.04 -6.23 3.26
C GLY A 234 -19.47 -5.75 3.54
N TYR A 235 -20.29 -5.57 2.51
CA TYR A 235 -21.64 -5.02 2.67
C TYR A 235 -22.65 -5.98 3.32
N THR A 236 -22.36 -7.28 3.39
CA THR A 236 -23.27 -8.32 3.89
C THR A 236 -22.52 -9.48 4.55
N ASN A 237 -23.19 -10.15 5.48
CA ASN A 237 -22.69 -11.39 6.08
C ASN A 237 -22.91 -12.64 5.19
N SER A 238 -23.62 -12.51 4.08
CA SER A 238 -23.74 -13.59 3.12
C SER A 238 -22.40 -13.89 2.45
N PRO A 239 -22.08 -15.18 2.22
CA PRO A 239 -20.80 -15.52 1.59
C PRO A 239 -20.75 -15.06 0.12
N ALA A 240 -19.57 -14.70 -0.34
CA ALA A 240 -19.31 -14.43 -1.75
C ALA A 240 -19.40 -15.74 -2.58
N PRO A 241 -19.75 -15.67 -3.89
CA PRO A 241 -19.87 -16.86 -4.75
C PRO A 241 -18.64 -17.77 -4.74
N THR A 242 -17.43 -17.21 -4.77
CA THR A 242 -16.16 -17.96 -4.76
C THR A 242 -15.51 -17.99 -3.38
N LYS A 243 -16.31 -17.96 -2.30
CA LYS A 243 -15.80 -17.90 -0.91
C LYS A 243 -14.67 -18.89 -0.62
N ALA A 244 -14.77 -20.12 -1.13
CA ALA A 244 -13.75 -21.15 -0.88
C ALA A 244 -12.38 -20.75 -1.45
N LEU A 245 -12.34 -20.15 -2.64
CA LEU A 245 -11.11 -19.60 -3.23
C LEU A 245 -10.60 -18.41 -2.43
N LEU A 246 -11.48 -17.44 -2.15
CA LEU A 246 -11.11 -16.24 -1.40
C LEU A 246 -10.53 -16.58 -0.02
N ASP A 247 -11.18 -17.49 0.69
CA ASP A 247 -10.75 -17.96 2.01
C ASP A 247 -9.38 -18.68 1.93
N SER A 248 -9.20 -19.57 0.95
CA SER A 248 -7.94 -20.31 0.80
C SER A 248 -6.75 -19.40 0.53
N LEU A 249 -6.92 -18.37 -0.31
CA LEU A 249 -5.87 -17.38 -0.59
C LEU A 249 -5.62 -16.47 0.63
N ALA A 250 -6.66 -16.04 1.34
CA ALA A 250 -6.51 -15.25 2.57
C ALA A 250 -5.73 -16.02 3.65
N VAL A 251 -6.04 -17.31 3.85
CA VAL A 251 -5.31 -18.20 4.76
C VAL A 251 -3.84 -18.37 4.32
N ALA A 252 -3.60 -18.54 3.02
CA ALA A 252 -2.25 -18.65 2.49
C ALA A 252 -1.44 -17.35 2.70
N MET A 253 -2.02 -16.18 2.41
CA MET A 253 -1.39 -14.88 2.67
C MET A 253 -1.08 -14.69 4.16
N ALA A 254 -2.03 -14.96 5.05
CA ALA A 254 -1.83 -14.86 6.49
C ALA A 254 -0.72 -15.80 6.99
N SER A 255 -0.60 -17.01 6.41
CA SER A 255 0.48 -17.93 6.70
C SER A 255 1.84 -17.41 6.25
N LYS A 256 1.91 -16.78 5.06
CA LYS A 256 3.12 -16.14 4.54
C LYS A 256 3.57 -14.97 5.43
N ILE A 257 2.66 -14.10 5.82
CA ILE A 257 2.92 -13.00 6.76
C ILE A 257 3.50 -13.55 8.07
N ARG A 258 2.83 -14.53 8.67
CA ARG A 258 3.26 -15.14 9.93
C ARG A 258 4.65 -15.77 9.85
N SER A 259 5.04 -16.29 8.70
CA SER A 259 6.33 -17.00 8.55
C SER A 259 7.56 -16.11 8.74
N VAL A 260 7.40 -14.77 8.67
CA VAL A 260 8.52 -13.82 8.77
C VAL A 260 8.84 -13.48 10.23
N HIS A 261 7.88 -12.88 10.94
CA HIS A 261 8.10 -12.42 12.34
C HIS A 261 7.19 -13.13 13.36
N GLY A 262 6.42 -14.15 12.94
CA GLY A 262 5.50 -14.86 13.82
C GLY A 262 4.22 -14.08 14.14
N VAL A 263 4.02 -12.92 13.53
CA VAL A 263 2.84 -12.08 13.73
C VAL A 263 1.62 -12.69 13.06
N ASN A 264 0.50 -12.73 13.77
CA ASN A 264 -0.74 -13.31 13.24
C ASN A 264 -1.60 -12.24 12.58
N TYR A 265 -1.93 -12.46 11.31
CA TYR A 265 -3.02 -11.79 10.64
C TYR A 265 -4.19 -12.75 10.52
N THR A 266 -5.37 -12.33 10.92
CA THR A 266 -6.55 -13.21 10.91
C THR A 266 -7.26 -13.10 9.55
N PRO A 267 -7.36 -14.20 8.77
CA PRO A 267 -8.13 -14.19 7.53
C PRO A 267 -9.63 -14.24 7.82
N GLY A 268 -10.44 -13.54 7.01
CA GLY A 268 -11.88 -13.54 7.18
C GLY A 268 -12.65 -12.73 6.15
N GLN A 269 -13.95 -12.91 6.13
CA GLN A 269 -14.84 -12.07 5.33
C GLN A 269 -14.87 -10.65 5.91
N SER A 270 -14.81 -9.61 5.06
CA SER A 270 -14.72 -8.20 5.49
C SER A 270 -15.84 -7.78 6.44
N SER A 271 -17.04 -8.28 6.25
CA SER A 271 -18.20 -8.01 7.13
C SER A 271 -18.03 -8.50 8.57
N THR A 272 -17.04 -9.35 8.85
CA THR A 272 -16.75 -9.79 10.23
C THR A 272 -16.10 -8.71 11.07
N LEU A 273 -15.41 -7.74 10.45
CA LEU A 273 -14.88 -6.57 11.14
C LEU A 273 -16.02 -5.58 11.44
N TYR A 274 -16.71 -5.15 10.40
CA TYR A 274 -17.96 -4.37 10.42
C TYR A 274 -18.56 -4.38 9.02
N LEU A 275 -19.86 -4.03 8.89
CA LEU A 275 -20.46 -3.85 7.56
C LEU A 275 -19.89 -2.60 6.89
N ALA A 276 -19.49 -2.76 5.61
CA ALA A 276 -19.00 -1.67 4.77
C ALA A 276 -19.57 -1.81 3.37
N SER A 277 -20.13 -0.73 2.83
CA SER A 277 -20.72 -0.70 1.50
C SER A 277 -20.06 0.37 0.67
N GLY A 278 -19.86 0.10 -0.62
CA GLY A 278 -19.20 1.02 -1.55
C GLY A 278 -17.67 1.04 -1.36
N ASP A 279 -17.07 -0.05 -0.92
CA ASP A 279 -15.64 -0.23 -0.85
C ASP A 279 -15.05 -0.78 -2.17
N THR A 280 -13.74 -0.61 -2.31
CA THR A 280 -12.99 -0.97 -3.50
C THR A 280 -13.01 -2.47 -3.78
N THR A 281 -12.84 -3.29 -2.74
CA THR A 281 -12.66 -4.74 -2.88
C THR A 281 -13.97 -5.43 -3.27
N ASP A 282 -15.09 -5.05 -2.66
CA ASP A 282 -16.42 -5.53 -3.05
C ASP A 282 -16.77 -5.10 -4.47
N TRP A 283 -16.46 -3.84 -4.83
CA TRP A 283 -16.77 -3.33 -6.17
C TRP A 283 -15.97 -4.07 -7.25
N LEU A 284 -14.66 -4.24 -7.09
CA LEU A 284 -13.84 -4.91 -8.09
C LEU A 284 -14.19 -6.40 -8.21
N TYR A 285 -14.42 -7.06 -7.09
CA TYR A 285 -14.85 -8.46 -7.09
C TYR A 285 -16.22 -8.62 -7.77
N ALA A 286 -17.17 -7.73 -7.54
CA ALA A 286 -18.47 -7.75 -8.22
C ALA A 286 -18.36 -7.51 -9.73
N LEU A 287 -17.40 -6.65 -10.14
CA LEU A 287 -17.20 -6.28 -11.55
C LEU A 287 -16.54 -7.41 -12.35
N LEU A 288 -15.46 -8.00 -11.81
CA LEU A 288 -14.57 -8.90 -12.55
C LEU A 288 -14.56 -10.33 -12.01
N GLY A 289 -15.10 -10.59 -10.83
CA GLY A 289 -14.90 -11.86 -10.12
C GLY A 289 -13.47 -12.05 -9.60
N ALA A 290 -12.62 -11.04 -9.74
CA ALA A 290 -11.21 -11.09 -9.35
C ALA A 290 -11.05 -11.13 -7.82
N PRO A 291 -10.29 -12.07 -7.25
CA PRO A 291 -9.95 -12.07 -5.84
C PRO A 291 -9.37 -10.74 -5.40
N SER A 292 -10.06 -10.06 -4.49
CA SER A 292 -9.73 -8.73 -4.02
C SER A 292 -9.67 -8.74 -2.50
N TYR A 293 -8.59 -8.19 -1.94
CA TYR A 293 -8.32 -8.25 -0.50
C TYR A 293 -8.10 -6.89 0.09
N THR A 294 -8.59 -6.68 1.30
CA THR A 294 -8.15 -5.61 2.18
C THR A 294 -7.20 -6.23 3.20
N ILE A 295 -5.97 -5.72 3.29
CA ILE A 295 -5.05 -6.09 4.37
C ILE A 295 -5.02 -4.93 5.37
N GLU A 296 -5.59 -5.17 6.55
CA GLU A 296 -5.44 -4.32 7.71
C GLU A 296 -4.12 -4.67 8.40
N MET A 297 -3.12 -3.80 8.28
CA MET A 297 -1.78 -4.06 8.77
C MET A 297 -1.62 -3.82 10.27
N ARG A 298 -0.37 -3.77 10.75
CA ARG A 298 -0.03 -3.42 12.14
C ARG A 298 -0.59 -2.04 12.52
N PRO A 299 -0.85 -1.85 13.82
CA PRO A 299 -0.83 -2.83 14.91
C PRO A 299 -2.13 -3.65 14.99
N ASP A 300 -2.18 -4.62 15.94
CA ASP A 300 -3.41 -5.35 16.26
C ASP A 300 -4.32 -4.60 17.25
N SER A 301 -3.84 -3.50 17.82
CA SER A 301 -4.45 -2.81 18.95
C SER A 301 -4.63 -1.31 18.73
N TYR A 302 -5.59 -0.73 19.47
CA TYR A 302 -5.90 0.70 19.46
C TYR A 302 -4.71 1.61 19.85
N ILE A 303 -3.76 1.09 20.60
CA ILE A 303 -2.54 1.80 20.97
C ILE A 303 -1.36 1.01 20.41
N PRO A 304 -0.56 1.60 19.50
CA PRO A 304 -0.56 2.98 18.98
C PRO A 304 -1.63 3.28 17.91
N GLY A 305 -2.38 2.28 17.40
CA GLY A 305 -3.41 2.52 16.39
C GLY A 305 -2.83 3.09 15.09
N PHE A 306 -3.39 4.20 14.61
CA PHE A 306 -2.92 4.88 13.38
C PHE A 306 -1.57 5.59 13.54
N GLU A 307 -1.09 5.80 14.77
CA GLU A 307 0.21 6.45 15.05
C GLU A 307 1.32 5.41 15.24
N LEU A 308 1.37 4.44 14.31
CA LEU A 308 2.37 3.38 14.32
C LEU A 308 3.78 3.99 14.24
N PRO A 309 4.72 3.62 15.14
CA PRO A 309 6.08 4.14 15.12
C PRO A 309 6.83 3.81 13.81
N GLU A 310 7.69 4.70 13.35
CA GLU A 310 8.51 4.52 12.15
C GLU A 310 9.36 3.25 12.18
N SER A 311 9.80 2.81 13.37
CA SER A 311 10.49 1.54 13.57
C SER A 311 9.69 0.31 13.14
N GLU A 312 8.38 0.44 12.99
CA GLU A 312 7.47 -0.63 12.55
C GLU A 312 7.28 -0.67 11.02
N ILE A 313 7.77 0.33 10.27
CA ILE A 313 7.67 0.36 8.80
C ILE A 313 8.36 -0.86 8.21
N GLN A 314 9.63 -1.05 8.52
CA GLN A 314 10.43 -2.16 8.01
C GLN A 314 9.84 -3.54 8.36
N PRO A 315 9.51 -3.84 9.64
CA PRO A 315 8.89 -5.11 9.98
C PRO A 315 7.53 -5.34 9.30
N THR A 316 6.71 -4.28 9.13
CA THR A 316 5.41 -4.39 8.46
C THR A 316 5.56 -4.70 6.97
N PHE A 317 6.50 -4.04 6.30
CA PHE A 317 6.84 -4.34 4.91
C PHE A 317 7.34 -5.79 4.77
N GLU A 318 8.34 -6.20 5.57
CA GLU A 318 8.95 -7.54 5.48
C GLU A 318 7.93 -8.66 5.62
N GLU A 319 6.97 -8.53 6.55
CA GLU A 319 5.96 -9.57 6.73
C GLU A 319 4.89 -9.58 5.63
N ASN A 320 4.55 -8.42 5.03
CA ASN A 320 3.55 -8.36 3.96
C ASN A 320 4.11 -8.73 2.58
N LEU A 321 5.41 -8.57 2.34
CA LEU A 321 6.06 -8.88 1.08
C LEU A 321 5.81 -10.32 0.59
N PRO A 322 5.99 -11.38 1.38
CA PRO A 322 5.75 -12.75 0.90
C PRO A 322 4.28 -13.04 0.52
N ALA A 323 3.33 -12.31 1.12
CA ALA A 323 1.92 -12.42 0.75
C ALA A 323 1.65 -11.76 -0.62
N ALA A 324 2.25 -10.60 -0.88
CA ALA A 324 2.17 -9.92 -2.18
C ALA A 324 2.79 -10.78 -3.29
N LEU A 325 4.01 -11.30 -3.09
CA LEU A 325 4.69 -12.17 -4.06
C LEU A 325 3.90 -13.46 -4.34
N MET A 326 3.28 -14.05 -3.30
CA MET A 326 2.42 -15.22 -3.44
C MET A 326 1.18 -14.92 -4.28
N LEU A 327 0.55 -13.75 -4.14
CA LEU A 327 -0.62 -13.38 -4.92
C LEU A 327 -0.27 -13.15 -6.41
N ILE A 328 0.88 -12.55 -6.69
CA ILE A 328 1.42 -12.42 -8.07
C ILE A 328 1.63 -13.82 -8.66
N ASP A 329 2.31 -14.70 -7.95
CA ASP A 329 2.57 -16.08 -8.40
C ASP A 329 1.27 -16.86 -8.66
N TRP A 330 0.28 -16.70 -7.79
CA TRP A 330 -1.04 -17.29 -8.01
C TRP A 330 -1.70 -16.78 -9.30
N ALA A 331 -1.66 -15.48 -9.58
CA ALA A 331 -2.23 -14.90 -10.79
C ALA A 331 -1.58 -15.47 -12.05
N ILE A 332 -0.26 -15.59 -12.08
CA ILE A 332 0.50 -16.22 -13.18
C ILE A 332 0.02 -17.66 -13.41
N GLN A 333 -0.11 -18.46 -12.35
CA GLN A 333 -0.55 -19.85 -12.44
C GLN A 333 -1.99 -19.99 -12.98
N GLN A 334 -2.87 -19.00 -12.71
CA GLN A 334 -4.23 -19.02 -13.26
C GLN A 334 -4.25 -18.73 -14.77
N ASN A 335 -3.35 -17.91 -15.26
CA ASN A 335 -3.25 -17.61 -16.71
C ASN A 335 -2.77 -18.84 -17.48
N THR A 336 -1.70 -19.47 -17.02
CA THR A 336 -1.12 -20.68 -17.63
C THR A 336 -2.09 -21.87 -17.68
N ASN A 337 -3.05 -21.98 -16.75
CA ASN A 337 -4.03 -23.07 -16.71
C ASN A 337 -5.27 -22.79 -17.58
N ALA A 338 -5.40 -21.59 -18.14
CA ALA A 338 -6.54 -21.20 -19.00
C ALA A 338 -6.24 -21.43 -20.49
N GLU A 339 -4.97 -21.64 -20.87
CA GLU A 339 -4.50 -22.08 -22.19
C GLU A 339 -4.55 -23.62 -22.33
#